data_bc42ea8bbf3ddfe6ff00c9acb9041bdf
#
_entry.id   bc42ea8bbf3ddfe6ff00c9acb9041bdf
#
_cell.length_a   1.000
_cell.length_b   1.000
_cell.length_c   1.000
_cell.angle_alpha   90.00
_cell.angle_beta   90.00
_cell.angle_gamma   90.00
#
_symmetry.space_group_name_H-M   'P 1'
#
loop_
_entity.id
_entity.type
_entity.pdbx_description
1 polymer ?
#
loop_
_entity_poly.entity_id
_entity_poly.type
_entity_poly.pdbx_seq_one_letter_code
_entity_poly.pdbx_strand_id
1 'polypeptide(L)'
;LLRLYLLIIHFMKKILFSPPDMSEAEINGVCDALNSGWITTGPRTKEFERKIATYCHTNRAVCLNSATACMESILRVLGVGAGDEVITSAYTYTATASVTCHVGAKVVMVDTAPDSFEMDYDKLAKAITPNTKVVIPVDLGGVMCDYDRIYEAVERKRHLSKSANEIQKAFGRVIVLADSAHAFGAQWHGKMCGGGADFTSFSFHA
;
A
#
# COMPACT_ATOMS: atom_id res chain seq x y z
N LEU A 1 -1.60 45.98 -23.25
CA LEU A 1 -1.92 45.04 -22.14
C LEU A 1 -2.10 43.59 -22.65
N LEU A 2 -2.97 43.37 -23.66
CA LEU A 2 -3.24 42.02 -24.20
C LEU A 2 -1.98 41.35 -24.82
N ARG A 3 -1.15 42.11 -25.56
CA ARG A 3 0.12 41.64 -26.14
C ARG A 3 1.16 41.29 -25.05
N LEU A 4 1.20 42.09 -23.98
CA LEU A 4 2.10 41.80 -22.84
C LEU A 4 1.66 40.55 -22.08
N TYR A 5 0.33 40.39 -21.91
CA TYR A 5 -0.27 39.21 -21.30
C TYR A 5 0.02 37.92 -22.11
N LEU A 6 -0.10 37.98 -23.43
CA LEU A 6 0.21 36.89 -24.34
C LEU A 6 1.71 36.56 -24.35
N LEU A 7 2.60 37.58 -24.24
CA LEU A 7 4.04 37.34 -24.09
C LEU A 7 4.40 36.69 -22.76
N ILE A 8 3.78 37.09 -21.67
CA ILE A 8 3.99 36.51 -20.34
C ILE A 8 3.55 35.03 -20.33
N ILE A 9 2.42 34.69 -20.92
CA ILE A 9 1.94 33.30 -21.04
C ILE A 9 2.90 32.46 -21.89
N HIS A 10 3.51 33.04 -22.94
CA HIS A 10 4.45 32.31 -23.80
C HIS A 10 5.79 32.00 -23.10
N PHE A 11 6.17 32.76 -22.07
CA PHE A 11 7.38 32.54 -21.26
C PHE A 11 7.11 31.74 -19.96
N MET A 12 5.85 31.46 -19.63
CA MET A 12 5.56 30.64 -18.47
C MET A 12 5.94 29.18 -18.73
N LYS A 13 6.96 28.71 -18.04
CA LYS A 13 7.31 27.30 -18.03
C LYS A 13 6.10 26.48 -17.51
N LYS A 14 5.52 25.65 -18.36
CA LYS A 14 4.43 24.78 -17.96
C LYS A 14 4.97 23.81 -16.91
N ILE A 15 4.47 23.90 -15.70
CA ILE A 15 4.75 22.93 -14.64
C ILE A 15 3.74 21.80 -14.80
N LEU A 16 4.24 20.62 -15.12
CA LEU A 16 3.42 19.42 -15.23
C LEU A 16 3.22 18.80 -13.84
N PHE A 17 2.05 18.22 -13.62
CA PHE A 17 1.77 17.46 -12.41
C PHE A 17 2.37 16.07 -12.57
N SER A 18 3.43 15.77 -11.78
CA SER A 18 4.07 14.45 -11.70
C SER A 18 4.23 13.72 -13.05
N PRO A 19 4.92 14.31 -14.05
CA PRO A 19 5.15 13.60 -15.31
C PRO A 19 6.07 12.40 -15.06
N PRO A 20 5.87 11.27 -15.76
CA PRO A 20 6.79 10.14 -15.68
C PRO A 20 8.18 10.55 -16.19
N ASP A 21 9.21 10.11 -15.51
CA ASP A 21 10.59 10.23 -15.96
C ASP A 21 10.92 9.05 -16.88
N MET A 22 11.02 9.33 -18.19
CA MET A 22 11.26 8.34 -19.24
C MET A 22 12.57 8.65 -19.94
N SER A 23 13.49 7.71 -19.88
CA SER A 23 14.78 7.76 -20.55
C SER A 23 14.85 6.73 -21.71
N GLU A 24 15.98 6.69 -22.40
CA GLU A 24 16.25 5.65 -23.38
C GLU A 24 16.25 4.24 -22.77
N ALA A 25 16.54 4.10 -21.47
CA ALA A 25 16.55 2.80 -20.80
C ALA A 25 15.16 2.18 -20.76
N GLU A 26 14.12 2.97 -20.43
CA GLU A 26 12.72 2.52 -20.42
C GLU A 26 12.26 2.19 -21.84
N ILE A 27 12.58 3.04 -22.82
CA ILE A 27 12.21 2.84 -24.22
C ILE A 27 12.85 1.54 -24.75
N ASN A 28 14.15 1.36 -24.55
CA ASN A 28 14.87 0.16 -24.97
C ASN A 28 14.33 -1.09 -24.26
N GLY A 29 14.04 -0.99 -22.96
CA GLY A 29 13.46 -2.08 -22.18
C GLY A 29 12.12 -2.56 -22.74
N VAL A 30 11.26 -1.63 -23.18
CA VAL A 30 9.96 -1.96 -23.82
C VAL A 30 10.21 -2.58 -25.22
N CYS A 31 11.09 -1.98 -26.04
CA CYS A 31 11.43 -2.53 -27.34
C CYS A 31 11.97 -3.96 -27.25
N ASP A 32 12.86 -4.22 -26.30
CA ASP A 32 13.39 -5.56 -26.07
C ASP A 32 12.33 -6.56 -25.64
N ALA A 33 11.37 -6.13 -24.80
CA ALA A 33 10.25 -6.99 -24.42
C ALA A 33 9.40 -7.38 -25.62
N LEU A 34 9.06 -6.42 -26.47
CA LEU A 34 8.29 -6.66 -27.70
C LEU A 34 9.06 -7.56 -28.67
N ASN A 35 10.35 -7.30 -28.91
CA ASN A 35 11.20 -8.09 -29.81
C ASN A 35 11.39 -9.53 -29.33
N SER A 36 11.34 -9.76 -28.00
CA SER A 36 11.43 -11.11 -27.43
C SER A 36 10.19 -11.97 -27.73
N GLY A 37 9.09 -11.38 -28.17
CA GLY A 37 7.78 -12.03 -28.34
C GLY A 37 7.08 -12.39 -27.03
N TRP A 38 7.67 -12.11 -25.85
CA TRP A 38 7.07 -12.41 -24.55
C TRP A 38 6.48 -11.13 -23.94
N ILE A 39 5.19 -10.90 -24.19
CA ILE A 39 4.47 -9.68 -23.79
C ILE A 39 3.51 -9.87 -22.61
N THR A 40 3.52 -11.04 -21.96
CA THR A 40 2.71 -11.35 -20.78
C THR A 40 3.60 -11.54 -19.55
N THR A 41 3.01 -11.94 -18.42
CA THR A 41 3.76 -12.32 -17.21
C THR A 41 4.82 -13.38 -17.55
N GLY A 42 6.09 -13.09 -17.27
CA GLY A 42 7.19 -13.92 -17.70
C GLY A 42 8.51 -13.59 -16.99
N PRO A 43 9.65 -13.83 -17.66
CA PRO A 43 10.98 -13.66 -17.06
C PRO A 43 11.24 -12.26 -16.50
N ARG A 44 10.82 -11.19 -17.19
CA ARG A 44 10.99 -9.80 -16.73
C ARG A 44 10.19 -9.53 -15.47
N THR A 45 8.96 -10.02 -15.38
CA THR A 45 8.13 -9.90 -14.17
C THR A 45 8.80 -10.63 -13.00
N LYS A 46 9.31 -11.84 -13.22
CA LYS A 46 10.00 -12.62 -12.17
C LYS A 46 11.30 -11.95 -11.72
N GLU A 47 12.02 -11.34 -12.63
CA GLU A 47 13.21 -10.55 -12.29
C GLU A 47 12.83 -9.31 -11.45
N PHE A 48 11.77 -8.61 -11.82
CA PHE A 48 11.29 -7.45 -11.08
C PHE A 48 10.83 -7.85 -9.67
N GLU A 49 10.03 -8.90 -9.52
CA GLU A 49 9.64 -9.45 -8.22
C GLU A 49 10.85 -9.74 -7.33
N ARG A 50 11.89 -10.37 -7.87
CA ARG A 50 13.12 -10.66 -7.14
C ARG A 50 13.87 -9.39 -6.73
N LYS A 51 13.98 -8.40 -7.63
CA LYS A 51 14.64 -7.11 -7.34
C LYS A 51 13.90 -6.36 -6.24
N ILE A 52 12.57 -6.30 -6.30
CA ILE A 52 11.75 -5.68 -5.25
C ILE A 52 11.94 -6.40 -3.91
N ALA A 53 11.86 -7.72 -3.88
CA ALA A 53 12.06 -8.48 -2.65
C ALA A 53 13.45 -8.22 -2.04
N THR A 54 14.50 -8.18 -2.86
CA THR A 54 15.86 -7.87 -2.43
C THR A 54 15.97 -6.44 -1.90
N TYR A 55 15.43 -5.46 -2.62
CA TYR A 55 15.48 -4.05 -2.25
C TYR A 55 14.75 -3.75 -0.93
N CYS A 56 13.58 -4.35 -0.75
CA CYS A 56 12.77 -4.20 0.46
C CYS A 56 13.20 -5.12 1.62
N HIS A 57 14.22 -5.95 1.43
CA HIS A 57 14.65 -6.95 2.40
C HIS A 57 13.52 -7.89 2.84
N THR A 58 12.66 -8.29 1.90
CA THR A 58 11.54 -9.21 2.13
C THR A 58 11.80 -10.58 1.48
N ASN A 59 11.10 -11.60 1.96
CA ASN A 59 11.27 -12.95 1.42
C ASN A 59 10.76 -13.07 -0.02
N ARG A 60 9.70 -12.37 -0.36
CA ARG A 60 9.05 -12.44 -1.69
C ARG A 60 8.33 -11.14 -2.03
N ALA A 61 8.22 -10.89 -3.33
CA ALA A 61 7.30 -9.92 -3.91
C ALA A 61 6.52 -10.60 -5.03
N VAL A 62 5.31 -10.12 -5.29
CA VAL A 62 4.41 -10.57 -6.35
C VAL A 62 3.88 -9.36 -7.09
N CYS A 63 4.00 -9.36 -8.41
CA CYS A 63 3.50 -8.30 -9.26
C CYS A 63 2.04 -8.54 -9.66
N LEU A 64 1.23 -7.54 -9.46
CA LEU A 64 -0.15 -7.46 -9.92
C LEU A 64 -0.34 -6.18 -10.75
N ASN A 65 -1.53 -5.98 -11.29
CA ASN A 65 -1.81 -4.83 -12.16
C ASN A 65 -1.99 -3.50 -11.42
N SER A 66 -2.16 -3.51 -10.10
CA SER A 66 -2.30 -2.31 -9.27
C SER A 66 -2.12 -2.61 -7.78
N ALA A 67 -1.82 -1.58 -6.96
CA ALA A 67 -1.84 -1.69 -5.50
C ALA A 67 -3.22 -2.09 -4.97
N THR A 68 -4.29 -1.60 -5.59
CA THR A 68 -5.68 -2.00 -5.28
C THR A 68 -5.86 -3.51 -5.41
N ALA A 69 -5.42 -4.09 -6.55
CA ALA A 69 -5.50 -5.53 -6.77
C ALA A 69 -4.60 -6.32 -5.79
N CYS A 70 -3.44 -5.76 -5.40
CA CYS A 70 -2.59 -6.36 -4.37
C CYS A 70 -3.32 -6.47 -3.03
N MET A 71 -3.87 -5.37 -2.54
CA MET A 71 -4.59 -5.35 -1.27
C MET A 71 -5.82 -6.26 -1.29
N GLU A 72 -6.63 -6.18 -2.35
CA GLU A 72 -7.80 -7.05 -2.49
C GLU A 72 -7.41 -8.52 -2.51
N SER A 73 -6.38 -8.90 -3.26
CA SER A 73 -5.90 -10.28 -3.33
C SER A 73 -5.43 -10.79 -1.98
N ILE A 74 -4.73 -9.95 -1.19
CA ILE A 74 -4.31 -10.31 0.17
C ILE A 74 -5.52 -10.53 1.06
N LEU A 75 -6.53 -9.64 1.06
CA LEU A 75 -7.75 -9.82 1.83
C LEU A 75 -8.47 -11.12 1.47
N ARG A 76 -8.55 -11.45 0.18
CA ARG A 76 -9.15 -12.73 -0.29
C ARG A 76 -8.36 -13.95 0.15
N VAL A 77 -7.03 -13.92 0.04
CA VAL A 77 -6.16 -15.02 0.52
C VAL A 77 -6.29 -15.22 2.03
N LEU A 78 -6.42 -14.12 2.77
CA LEU A 78 -6.66 -14.15 4.21
C LEU A 78 -8.08 -14.62 4.58
N GLY A 79 -8.98 -14.78 3.59
CA GLY A 79 -10.36 -15.20 3.81
C GLY A 79 -11.22 -14.15 4.51
N VAL A 80 -10.88 -12.87 4.32
CA VAL A 80 -11.66 -11.74 4.86
C VAL A 80 -12.94 -11.59 4.03
N GLY A 81 -14.09 -11.42 4.71
CA GLY A 81 -15.39 -11.35 4.03
C GLY A 81 -16.52 -10.84 4.92
N ALA A 82 -17.74 -11.22 4.56
CA ALA A 82 -18.94 -10.79 5.27
C ALA A 82 -18.89 -11.12 6.78
N GLY A 83 -19.18 -10.13 7.62
CA GLY A 83 -19.10 -10.23 9.09
C GLY A 83 -17.74 -9.84 9.66
N ASP A 84 -16.70 -9.74 8.85
CA ASP A 84 -15.39 -9.27 9.27
C ASP A 84 -15.28 -7.74 9.17
N GLU A 85 -14.33 -7.19 9.92
CA GLU A 85 -14.00 -5.76 9.92
C GLU A 85 -12.53 -5.56 9.47
N VAL A 86 -12.32 -4.55 8.63
CA VAL A 86 -11.00 -4.06 8.25
C VAL A 86 -10.89 -2.59 8.66
N ILE A 87 -9.85 -2.28 9.44
CA ILE A 87 -9.61 -0.92 9.93
C ILE A 87 -8.63 -0.21 8.99
N THR A 88 -8.92 1.04 8.62
CA THR A 88 -7.99 1.90 7.88
C THR A 88 -8.07 3.35 8.34
N SER A 89 -7.17 4.20 7.85
CA SER A 89 -7.20 5.65 8.09
C SER A 89 -8.37 6.29 7.37
N ALA A 90 -9.00 7.30 7.96
CA ALA A 90 -9.99 8.13 7.29
C ALA A 90 -9.34 9.04 6.22
N TYR A 91 -8.06 9.36 6.36
CA TYR A 91 -7.29 10.10 5.39
C TYR A 91 -6.49 9.15 4.51
N THR A 92 -7.08 8.75 3.41
CA THR A 92 -6.49 7.82 2.44
C THR A 92 -7.12 7.96 1.06
N TYR A 93 -6.49 7.38 0.06
CA TYR A 93 -7.11 7.19 -1.25
C TYR A 93 -8.25 6.17 -1.17
N THR A 94 -9.29 6.35 -1.97
CA THR A 94 -10.50 5.52 -1.96
C THR A 94 -10.21 4.02 -2.05
N ALA A 95 -9.15 3.62 -2.76
CA ALA A 95 -8.79 2.22 -2.95
C ALA A 95 -8.62 1.45 -1.64
N THR A 96 -7.97 2.05 -0.63
CA THR A 96 -7.71 1.41 0.67
C THR A 96 -9.00 1.00 1.39
N ALA A 97 -10.05 1.81 1.27
CA ALA A 97 -11.36 1.49 1.84
C ALA A 97 -12.16 0.56 0.91
N SER A 98 -12.13 0.80 -0.41
CA SER A 98 -12.97 0.06 -1.37
C SER A 98 -12.60 -1.41 -1.48
N VAL A 99 -11.32 -1.79 -1.34
CA VAL A 99 -10.92 -3.21 -1.35
C VAL A 99 -11.59 -4.02 -0.25
N THR A 100 -11.88 -3.38 0.89
CA THR A 100 -12.65 -3.99 1.99
C THR A 100 -14.09 -4.27 1.57
N CYS A 101 -14.71 -3.30 0.87
CA CYS A 101 -16.06 -3.47 0.32
C CYS A 101 -16.09 -4.56 -0.76
N HIS A 102 -15.04 -4.65 -1.60
CA HIS A 102 -14.96 -5.66 -2.67
C HIS A 102 -14.97 -7.09 -2.13
N VAL A 103 -14.44 -7.32 -0.93
CA VAL A 103 -14.48 -8.64 -0.29
C VAL A 103 -15.72 -8.83 0.60
N GLY A 104 -16.60 -7.83 0.69
CA GLY A 104 -17.84 -7.90 1.48
C GLY A 104 -17.65 -7.67 2.97
N ALA A 105 -16.48 -7.23 3.41
CA ALA A 105 -16.19 -6.88 4.80
C ALA A 105 -16.64 -5.46 5.14
N LYS A 106 -16.73 -5.14 6.43
CA LYS A 106 -17.06 -3.82 6.93
C LYS A 106 -15.80 -2.96 7.07
N VAL A 107 -15.82 -1.78 6.46
CA VAL A 107 -14.79 -0.75 6.66
C VAL A 107 -15.00 -0.08 8.01
N VAL A 108 -13.93 0.01 8.80
CA VAL A 108 -13.87 0.79 10.04
C VAL A 108 -12.82 1.86 9.85
N MET A 109 -13.23 3.12 9.79
CA MET A 109 -12.31 4.23 9.61
C MET A 109 -11.87 4.79 10.96
N VAL A 110 -10.57 4.99 11.10
CA VAL A 110 -9.94 5.65 12.24
C VAL A 110 -9.40 6.99 11.77
N ASP A 111 -9.69 8.03 12.52
CA ASP A 111 -9.24 9.38 12.23
C ASP A 111 -7.72 9.51 12.36
N THR A 112 -7.14 10.56 11.80
CA THR A 112 -5.72 10.88 11.97
C THR A 112 -5.45 11.44 13.36
N ALA A 113 -4.18 11.36 13.78
CA ALA A 113 -3.73 12.07 14.97
C ALA A 113 -3.75 13.59 14.73
N PRO A 114 -3.92 14.42 15.78
CA PRO A 114 -3.82 15.87 15.64
C PRO A 114 -2.50 16.27 14.96
N ASP A 115 -2.58 17.22 14.04
CA ASP A 115 -1.44 17.76 13.31
C ASP A 115 -0.58 16.72 12.54
N SER A 116 -1.19 15.57 12.21
CA SER A 116 -0.56 14.47 11.48
C SER A 116 -1.48 13.93 10.38
N PHE A 117 -0.88 13.30 9.37
CA PHE A 117 -1.60 12.49 8.37
C PHE A 117 -1.64 11.00 8.75
N GLU A 118 -0.89 10.61 9.78
CA GLU A 118 -0.89 9.24 10.26
C GLU A 118 -2.17 8.92 11.04
N MET A 119 -2.55 7.64 11.03
CA MET A 119 -3.65 7.12 11.83
C MET A 119 -3.42 7.40 13.32
N ASP A 120 -4.46 7.79 14.05
CA ASP A 120 -4.41 7.87 15.51
C ASP A 120 -4.36 6.46 16.12
N TYR A 121 -3.19 6.09 16.63
CA TYR A 121 -2.93 4.73 17.14
C TYR A 121 -3.72 4.41 18.42
N ASP A 122 -4.09 5.40 19.21
CA ASP A 122 -4.95 5.18 20.40
C ASP A 122 -6.41 4.92 19.98
N LYS A 123 -6.88 5.61 18.92
CA LYS A 123 -8.18 5.31 18.30
C LYS A 123 -8.14 3.95 17.60
N LEU A 124 -7.03 3.58 16.93
CA LEU A 124 -6.84 2.25 16.37
C LEU A 124 -7.04 1.17 17.44
N ALA A 125 -6.33 1.29 18.57
CA ALA A 125 -6.44 0.32 19.65
C ALA A 125 -7.86 0.17 20.19
N LYS A 126 -8.65 1.26 20.22
CA LYS A 126 -10.06 1.27 20.64
C LYS A 126 -10.99 0.67 19.59
N ALA A 127 -10.66 0.81 18.30
CA ALA A 127 -11.48 0.33 17.19
C ALA A 127 -11.39 -1.18 16.96
N ILE A 128 -10.35 -1.85 17.47
CA ILE A 128 -10.17 -3.31 17.32
C ILE A 128 -11.25 -4.04 18.11
N THR A 129 -12.02 -4.87 17.40
CA THR A 129 -13.09 -5.74 17.91
C THR A 129 -12.77 -7.23 17.63
N PRO A 130 -13.57 -8.17 18.16
CA PRO A 130 -13.46 -9.59 17.80
C PRO A 130 -13.65 -9.89 16.30
N ASN A 131 -14.26 -8.99 15.55
CA ASN A 131 -14.51 -9.14 14.12
C ASN A 131 -13.38 -8.53 13.27
N THR A 132 -12.48 -7.75 13.86
CA THR A 132 -11.36 -7.14 13.15
C THR A 132 -10.35 -8.20 12.70
N LYS A 133 -10.09 -8.28 11.39
CA LYS A 133 -9.13 -9.23 10.80
C LYS A 133 -7.86 -8.56 10.35
N VAL A 134 -7.99 -7.36 9.75
CA VAL A 134 -6.89 -6.65 9.14
C VAL A 134 -6.93 -5.18 9.55
N VAL A 135 -5.75 -4.60 9.74
CA VAL A 135 -5.53 -3.15 9.78
C VAL A 135 -4.74 -2.78 8.52
N ILE A 136 -5.21 -1.76 7.81
CA ILE A 136 -4.51 -1.20 6.64
C ILE A 136 -4.03 0.21 6.99
N PRO A 137 -2.83 0.36 7.58
CA PRO A 137 -2.18 1.66 7.72
C PRO A 137 -1.75 2.18 6.36
N VAL A 138 -1.66 3.50 6.21
CA VAL A 138 -1.31 4.16 4.96
C VAL A 138 -0.02 4.96 5.13
N ASP A 139 1.02 4.58 4.41
CA ASP A 139 2.33 5.25 4.38
C ASP A 139 2.25 6.44 3.40
N LEU A 140 1.62 7.52 3.85
CA LEU A 140 1.25 8.64 3.00
C LEU A 140 2.45 9.56 2.69
N GLY A 141 2.58 9.96 1.42
CA GLY A 141 3.59 10.94 1.00
C GLY A 141 5.04 10.51 1.23
N GLY A 142 5.30 9.21 1.32
CA GLY A 142 6.64 8.67 1.60
C GLY A 142 7.00 8.61 3.09
N VAL A 143 6.06 8.92 3.98
CA VAL A 143 6.24 8.81 5.44
C VAL A 143 5.63 7.50 5.90
N MET A 144 6.47 6.61 6.41
CA MET A 144 6.01 5.35 6.99
C MET A 144 5.33 5.60 8.33
N CYS A 145 4.23 4.89 8.57
CA CYS A 145 3.56 4.86 9.86
C CYS A 145 4.47 4.32 10.97
N ASP A 146 4.16 4.67 12.22
CA ASP A 146 4.82 4.07 13.38
C ASP A 146 4.33 2.63 13.58
N TYR A 147 5.04 1.69 12.97
CA TYR A 147 4.71 0.26 13.04
C TYR A 147 4.86 -0.31 14.44
N ASP A 148 5.73 0.24 15.29
CA ASP A 148 5.86 -0.22 16.68
C ASP A 148 4.55 0.06 17.44
N ARG A 149 3.95 1.23 17.28
CA ARG A 149 2.67 1.58 17.89
C ARG A 149 1.50 0.79 17.28
N ILE A 150 1.54 0.52 15.99
CA ILE A 150 0.51 -0.33 15.34
C ILE A 150 0.55 -1.74 15.92
N TYR A 151 1.74 -2.35 15.99
CA TYR A 151 1.90 -3.69 16.55
C TYR A 151 1.59 -3.71 18.05
N GLU A 152 1.96 -2.69 18.81
CA GLU A 152 1.54 -2.58 20.21
C GLU A 152 0.01 -2.61 20.34
N ALA A 153 -0.72 -1.83 19.54
CA ALA A 153 -2.19 -1.81 19.55
C ALA A 153 -2.78 -3.18 19.21
N VAL A 154 -2.25 -3.84 18.19
CA VAL A 154 -2.70 -5.16 17.74
C VAL A 154 -2.40 -6.23 18.77
N GLU A 155 -1.20 -6.25 19.37
CA GLU A 155 -0.80 -7.23 20.37
C GLU A 155 -1.58 -7.08 21.67
N ARG A 156 -1.84 -5.86 22.12
CA ARG A 156 -2.71 -5.60 23.31
C ARG A 156 -4.11 -6.15 23.15
N LYS A 157 -4.58 -6.31 21.90
CA LYS A 157 -5.92 -6.83 21.56
C LYS A 157 -5.91 -8.26 21.02
N ARG A 158 -4.76 -8.94 21.05
CA ARG A 158 -4.59 -10.32 20.57
C ARG A 158 -5.66 -11.27 21.13
N HIS A 159 -6.06 -11.10 22.39
CA HIS A 159 -7.09 -11.91 23.07
C HIS A 159 -8.49 -11.81 22.43
N LEU A 160 -8.74 -10.77 21.61
CA LEU A 160 -9.99 -10.59 20.86
C LEU A 160 -9.96 -11.30 19.50
N SER A 161 -8.79 -11.69 19.02
CA SER A 161 -8.63 -12.26 17.67
C SER A 161 -9.39 -13.59 17.55
N LYS A 162 -10.26 -13.68 16.54
CA LYS A 162 -10.96 -14.90 16.15
C LYS A 162 -10.54 -15.29 14.75
N SER A 163 -9.75 -16.35 14.65
CA SER A 163 -9.26 -16.86 13.37
C SER A 163 -10.33 -17.69 12.67
N ALA A 164 -10.63 -17.38 11.42
CA ALA A 164 -11.60 -18.09 10.59
C ALA A 164 -10.97 -19.23 9.78
N ASN A 165 -9.64 -19.24 9.61
CA ASN A 165 -8.90 -20.23 8.83
C ASN A 165 -7.46 -20.41 9.35
N GLU A 166 -6.73 -21.36 8.79
CA GLU A 166 -5.37 -21.70 9.23
C GLU A 166 -4.36 -20.57 9.00
N ILE A 167 -4.56 -19.73 7.97
CA ILE A 167 -3.67 -18.59 7.71
C ILE A 167 -3.83 -17.55 8.83
N GLN A 168 -5.05 -17.14 9.12
CA GLN A 168 -5.32 -16.21 10.23
C GLN A 168 -4.85 -16.77 11.57
N LYS A 169 -5.01 -18.11 11.77
CA LYS A 169 -4.56 -18.80 12.97
C LYS A 169 -3.04 -18.77 13.13
N ALA A 170 -2.29 -18.86 12.04
CA ALA A 170 -0.83 -18.78 12.07
C ALA A 170 -0.35 -17.41 12.58
N PHE A 171 -1.07 -16.32 12.26
CA PHE A 171 -0.77 -15.00 12.82
C PHE A 171 -1.23 -14.87 14.28
N GLY A 172 -2.37 -15.44 14.63
CA GLY A 172 -2.94 -15.41 15.99
C GLY A 172 -3.28 -14.02 16.51
N ARG A 173 -3.38 -13.03 15.64
CA ARG A 173 -3.71 -11.62 15.91
C ARG A 173 -4.29 -10.96 14.66
N VAL A 174 -4.71 -9.71 14.81
CA VAL A 174 -5.07 -8.86 13.66
C VAL A 174 -3.83 -8.68 12.77
N ILE A 175 -4.02 -8.82 11.47
CA ILE A 175 -2.96 -8.78 10.46
C ILE A 175 -2.74 -7.34 10.00
N VAL A 176 -1.50 -6.94 9.78
CA VAL A 176 -1.12 -5.61 9.32
C VAL A 176 -0.77 -5.67 7.83
N LEU A 177 -1.60 -5.04 7.00
CA LEU A 177 -1.40 -4.89 5.57
C LEU A 177 -1.12 -3.41 5.25
N ALA A 178 0.12 -3.05 4.99
CA ALA A 178 0.48 -1.67 4.68
C ALA A 178 0.04 -1.26 3.25
N ASP A 179 -0.69 -0.16 3.15
CA ASP A 179 -0.86 0.57 1.90
C ASP A 179 0.30 1.57 1.76
N SER A 180 1.35 1.13 1.09
CA SER A 180 2.57 1.90 0.88
C SER A 180 2.67 2.39 -0.57
N ALA A 181 1.52 2.73 -1.19
CA ALA A 181 1.47 3.21 -2.55
C ALA A 181 2.40 4.42 -2.79
N HIS A 182 2.64 5.24 -1.77
CA HIS A 182 3.49 6.43 -1.83
C HIS A 182 4.87 6.24 -1.20
N ALA A 183 5.22 5.05 -0.70
CA ALA A 183 6.37 4.89 0.20
C ALA A 183 7.45 3.92 -0.30
N PHE A 184 7.45 3.58 -1.59
CA PHE A 184 8.55 2.77 -2.13
C PHE A 184 9.88 3.50 -1.96
N GLY A 185 10.85 2.85 -1.32
CA GLY A 185 12.15 3.45 -0.99
C GLY A 185 12.22 4.21 0.32
N ALA A 186 11.09 4.44 1.00
CA ALA A 186 11.08 5.01 2.34
C ALA A 186 11.72 4.07 3.37
N GLN A 187 12.19 4.66 4.46
CA GLN A 187 12.79 3.93 5.59
C GLN A 187 12.21 4.41 6.91
N TRP A 188 12.05 3.48 7.83
CA TRP A 188 11.64 3.75 9.20
C TRP A 188 12.48 2.92 10.17
N HIS A 189 13.15 3.57 11.12
CA HIS A 189 14.09 2.95 12.07
C HIS A 189 15.11 2.00 11.39
N GLY A 190 15.63 2.40 10.21
CA GLY A 190 16.61 1.62 9.45
C GLY A 190 16.03 0.42 8.69
N LYS A 191 14.72 0.21 8.73
CA LYS A 191 14.02 -0.81 7.95
C LYS A 191 13.46 -0.18 6.67
N MET A 192 13.70 -0.83 5.54
CA MET A 192 13.08 -0.45 4.28
C MET A 192 11.57 -0.67 4.33
N CYS A 193 10.81 0.22 3.71
CA CYS A 193 9.40 0.02 3.45
C CYS A 193 9.21 -1.30 2.68
N GLY A 194 8.26 -2.11 3.11
CA GLY A 194 8.09 -3.49 2.68
C GLY A 194 8.41 -4.52 3.76
N GLY A 195 9.31 -4.18 4.72
CA GLY A 195 9.68 -5.06 5.83
C GLY A 195 9.05 -4.69 7.18
N GLY A 196 8.20 -3.65 7.23
CA GLY A 196 7.60 -3.16 8.48
C GLY A 196 6.28 -3.82 8.84
N ALA A 197 5.52 -4.30 7.86
CA ALA A 197 4.20 -4.92 8.01
C ALA A 197 4.22 -6.42 7.69
N ASP A 198 3.11 -7.12 7.98
CA ASP A 198 2.96 -8.54 7.58
C ASP A 198 2.87 -8.66 6.06
N PHE A 199 2.18 -7.71 5.43
CA PHE A 199 2.10 -7.54 3.99
C PHE A 199 2.22 -6.06 3.65
N THR A 200 2.81 -5.76 2.48
CA THR A 200 2.93 -4.38 1.99
C THR A 200 2.52 -4.32 0.53
N SER A 201 1.69 -3.35 0.20
CA SER A 201 1.25 -3.07 -1.17
C SER A 201 1.91 -1.78 -1.66
N PHE A 202 2.58 -1.85 -2.81
CA PHE A 202 3.17 -0.70 -3.50
C PHE A 202 2.41 -0.35 -4.77
N SER A 203 2.49 0.91 -5.17
CA SER A 203 2.07 1.38 -6.48
C SER A 203 3.27 1.94 -7.24
N PHE A 204 3.35 1.58 -8.51
CA PHE A 204 4.29 2.17 -9.47
C PHE A 204 3.55 3.03 -10.50
N HIS A 205 2.37 3.53 -10.13
CA HIS A 205 1.66 4.54 -10.92
C HIS A 205 2.44 5.86 -10.87
N ALA A 206 2.64 6.48 -12.06
CA ALA A 206 3.30 7.77 -12.22
C ALA A 206 2.35 8.93 -11.93
#